data_0e728c091908eecd2f5c88ce39bf0bda
#
_entry.id   0e728c091908eecd2f5c88ce39bf0bda
#
_cell.length_a   1.000
_cell.length_b   1.000
_cell.length_c   1.000
_cell.angle_alpha   90.00
_cell.angle_beta   90.00
_cell.angle_gamma   90.00
#
_symmetry.space_group_name_H-M   'P 1'
#
loop_
_entity.id
_entity.type
_entity.pdbx_description
1 polymer ?
#
loop_
_entity_poly.entity_id
_entity_poly.type
_entity_poly.pdbx_seq_one_letter_code
_entity_poly.pdbx_strand_id
1 'polypeptide(L)'
;RADICDSEAITRIFEENDIDRVVHFAAESHVDRSIKNPEVFVKTNVLGTLVMLNAAKAAWELPDGSFKENKKFLYVSTDEVYGSLDDGDNYFYETTPFSPHSPYSASKASGDMLTKAYFDTYKFPCNITSCSNNYGPYQFPEKLIPLVINNALQGKALPVYGDGKNVRDWLYVDDHAKAIGMVQEKGKLGERYNIGGHNEKQNIEIIHIILDTLQEMLPEGDPRKEL
;
A
#
# COMPACT_ATOMS: atom_id res chain seq x y z
N ARG A 1 20.55 4.63 -1.88
CA ARG A 1 19.72 3.55 -1.30
C ARG A 1 20.03 3.45 0.19
N ALA A 2 19.01 3.52 1.04
CA ALA A 2 19.16 3.43 2.50
C ALA A 2 18.00 2.58 3.07
N ASP A 3 18.19 2.02 4.28
CA ASP A 3 17.11 1.45 5.09
C ASP A 3 16.38 2.60 5.77
N ILE A 4 15.04 2.61 5.71
CA ILE A 4 14.24 3.64 6.38
C ILE A 4 14.34 3.58 7.91
N CYS A 5 14.84 2.48 8.48
CA CYS A 5 15.11 2.34 9.90
C CYS A 5 16.49 2.90 10.31
N ASP A 6 17.33 3.26 9.35
CA ASP A 6 18.62 3.91 9.60
C ASP A 6 18.42 5.42 9.76
N SER A 7 18.22 5.85 11.01
CA SER A 7 17.92 7.24 11.32
C SER A 7 19.04 8.21 10.92
N GLU A 8 20.30 7.79 10.98
CA GLU A 8 21.43 8.64 10.61
C GLU A 8 21.47 8.84 9.08
N ALA A 9 21.28 7.76 8.31
CA ALA A 9 21.23 7.83 6.86
C ALA A 9 20.04 8.67 6.38
N ILE A 10 18.86 8.47 6.97
CA ILE A 10 17.65 9.24 6.59
C ILE A 10 17.81 10.72 6.97
N THR A 11 18.27 11.04 8.17
CA THR A 11 18.52 12.43 8.60
C THR A 11 19.47 13.13 7.64
N ARG A 12 20.62 12.50 7.32
CA ARG A 12 21.59 13.04 6.37
C ARG A 12 20.99 13.32 4.99
N ILE A 13 20.09 12.43 4.48
CA ILE A 13 19.41 12.65 3.20
C ILE A 13 18.59 13.95 3.22
N PHE A 14 17.90 14.24 4.33
CA PHE A 14 17.14 15.48 4.47
C PHE A 14 18.03 16.71 4.68
N GLU A 15 19.19 16.58 5.30
CA GLU A 15 20.16 17.65 5.51
C GLU A 15 20.91 18.03 4.22
N GLU A 16 21.24 17.04 3.41
CA GLU A 16 21.98 17.23 2.15
C GLU A 16 21.09 17.66 0.97
N ASN A 17 19.76 17.53 1.12
CA ASN A 17 18.83 17.80 0.02
C ASN A 17 17.63 18.65 0.50
N ASP A 18 17.25 19.66 -0.28
CA ASP A 18 16.01 20.42 -0.01
C ASP A 18 14.77 19.64 -0.51
N ILE A 19 14.32 18.69 0.32
CA ILE A 19 13.19 17.82 0.01
C ILE A 19 11.89 18.58 0.31
N ASP A 20 11.01 18.71 -0.68
CA ASP A 20 9.69 19.34 -0.53
C ASP A 20 8.59 18.33 -0.27
N ARG A 21 8.69 17.15 -0.89
CA ARG A 21 7.65 16.14 -0.89
C ARG A 21 8.21 14.78 -0.53
N VAL A 22 7.50 14.08 0.34
CA VAL A 22 7.76 12.68 0.63
C VAL A 22 6.52 11.88 0.27
N VAL A 23 6.70 10.82 -0.52
CA VAL A 23 5.68 9.77 -0.69
C VAL A 23 6.26 8.48 -0.11
N HIS A 24 5.75 8.09 1.04
CA HIS A 24 6.28 6.98 1.81
C HIS A 24 5.60 5.67 1.43
N PHE A 25 6.18 4.97 0.46
CA PHE A 25 5.78 3.62 0.03
C PHE A 25 6.51 2.50 0.75
N ALA A 26 7.68 2.78 1.32
CA ALA A 26 8.54 1.73 1.86
C ALA A 26 7.85 0.98 2.99
N ALA A 27 7.67 -0.31 2.81
CA ALA A 27 7.01 -1.19 3.76
C ALA A 27 7.32 -2.66 3.46
N GLU A 28 7.23 -3.50 4.47
CA GLU A 28 6.97 -4.92 4.31
C GLU A 28 5.48 -5.10 4.03
N SER A 29 5.10 -5.91 3.00
CA SER A 29 3.73 -5.92 2.48
C SER A 29 3.12 -7.30 2.23
N HIS A 30 3.75 -8.39 2.64
CA HIS A 30 3.25 -9.75 2.40
C HIS A 30 2.62 -10.33 3.67
N VAL A 31 1.30 -10.54 3.65
CA VAL A 31 0.53 -11.01 4.82
C VAL A 31 1.09 -12.32 5.39
N ASP A 32 1.31 -13.36 4.56
CA ASP A 32 1.82 -14.66 5.04
C ASP A 32 3.21 -14.54 5.66
N ARG A 33 4.06 -13.65 5.16
CA ARG A 33 5.36 -13.36 5.79
C ARG A 33 5.18 -12.67 7.13
N SER A 34 4.18 -11.79 7.28
CA SER A 34 3.91 -11.11 8.54
C SER A 34 3.49 -12.06 9.64
N ILE A 35 2.79 -13.15 9.29
CA ILE A 35 2.39 -14.21 10.23
C ILE A 35 3.63 -15.00 10.69
N LYS A 36 4.57 -15.28 9.78
CA LYS A 36 5.80 -16.03 10.07
C LYS A 36 6.86 -15.22 10.81
N ASN A 37 6.98 -13.95 10.50
CA ASN A 37 8.00 -13.06 11.07
C ASN A 37 7.43 -11.64 11.28
N PRO A 38 6.60 -11.42 12.31
CA PRO A 38 5.94 -10.13 12.56
C PRO A 38 6.91 -9.02 12.95
N GLU A 39 8.07 -9.33 13.55
CA GLU A 39 9.04 -8.34 14.03
C GLU A 39 9.56 -7.45 12.90
N VAL A 40 9.83 -8.03 11.72
CA VAL A 40 10.31 -7.28 10.56
C VAL A 40 9.28 -6.25 10.12
N PHE A 41 7.98 -6.60 10.19
CA PHE A 41 6.89 -5.69 9.85
C PHE A 41 6.77 -4.54 10.85
N VAL A 42 6.89 -4.81 12.15
CA VAL A 42 6.89 -3.76 13.17
C VAL A 42 8.11 -2.86 12.99
N LYS A 43 9.29 -3.44 12.80
CA LYS A 43 10.51 -2.66 12.57
C LYS A 43 10.38 -1.76 11.35
N THR A 44 10.02 -2.31 10.18
CA THR A 44 9.96 -1.54 8.94
C THR A 44 8.77 -0.59 8.92
N ASN A 45 7.55 -1.09 9.17
CA ASN A 45 6.34 -0.31 8.93
C ASN A 45 6.02 0.67 10.07
N VAL A 46 6.47 0.39 11.30
CA VAL A 46 6.22 1.28 12.45
C VAL A 46 7.45 2.13 12.74
N LEU A 47 8.57 1.50 13.09
CA LEU A 47 9.79 2.23 13.43
C LEU A 47 10.35 2.99 12.23
N GLY A 48 10.40 2.37 11.04
CA GLY A 48 10.84 3.05 9.82
C GLY A 48 9.96 4.25 9.46
N THR A 49 8.63 4.14 9.62
CA THR A 49 7.72 5.27 9.43
C THR A 49 8.01 6.39 10.45
N LEU A 50 8.24 6.04 11.72
CA LEU A 50 8.59 7.03 12.75
C LEU A 50 9.90 7.75 12.41
N VAL A 51 10.92 7.03 11.94
CA VAL A 51 12.20 7.63 11.51
C VAL A 51 11.97 8.63 10.37
N MET A 52 11.18 8.26 9.36
CA MET A 52 10.85 9.14 8.24
C MET A 52 10.09 10.39 8.67
N LEU A 53 9.10 10.24 9.57
CA LEU A 53 8.34 11.37 10.14
C LEU A 53 9.24 12.31 10.94
N ASN A 54 10.12 11.77 11.79
CA ASN A 54 11.07 12.56 12.59
C ASN A 54 12.03 13.36 11.72
N ALA A 55 12.61 12.73 10.72
CA ALA A 55 13.57 13.39 9.83
C ALA A 55 12.89 14.50 9.00
N ALA A 56 11.71 14.23 8.44
CA ALA A 56 10.95 15.24 7.71
C ALA A 56 10.51 16.40 8.63
N LYS A 57 10.03 16.09 9.86
CA LYS A 57 9.68 17.10 10.84
C LYS A 57 10.87 17.99 11.17
N ALA A 58 12.00 17.42 11.52
CA ALA A 58 13.22 18.18 11.87
C ALA A 58 13.71 19.07 10.72
N ALA A 59 13.61 18.61 9.47
CA ALA A 59 14.04 19.37 8.31
C ALA A 59 13.08 20.52 7.91
N TRP A 60 11.81 20.40 8.24
CA TRP A 60 10.75 21.32 7.79
C TRP A 60 10.24 22.27 8.87
N GLU A 61 10.44 21.96 10.16
CA GLU A 61 10.00 22.79 11.27
C GLU A 61 10.79 24.08 11.38
N LEU A 62 10.10 25.19 11.61
CA LEU A 62 10.67 26.51 11.85
C LEU A 62 10.83 26.74 13.36
N PRO A 63 11.67 27.74 13.78
CA PRO A 63 11.91 28.02 15.20
C PRO A 63 10.67 28.37 16.02
N ASP A 64 9.59 28.81 15.38
CA ASP A 64 8.30 29.12 16.01
C ASP A 64 7.36 27.91 16.14
N GLY A 65 7.81 26.73 15.68
CA GLY A 65 7.03 25.50 15.67
C GLY A 65 6.09 25.34 14.47
N SER A 66 6.05 26.32 13.56
CA SER A 66 5.37 26.19 12.27
C SER A 66 6.23 25.39 11.26
N PHE A 67 5.68 25.09 10.09
CA PHE A 67 6.40 24.38 9.05
C PHE A 67 6.64 25.25 7.82
N LYS A 68 7.76 25.01 7.14
CA LYS A 68 8.07 25.61 5.85
C LYS A 68 6.93 25.39 4.86
N GLU A 69 6.63 26.40 4.06
CA GLU A 69 5.60 26.31 3.02
C GLU A 69 5.91 25.23 1.99
N ASN A 70 4.87 24.71 1.34
CA ASN A 70 4.95 23.71 0.26
C ASN A 70 5.57 22.37 0.63
N LYS A 71 5.84 22.10 1.91
CA LYS A 71 6.27 20.78 2.37
C LYS A 71 5.05 19.87 2.58
N LYS A 72 5.17 18.60 2.19
CA LYS A 72 4.09 17.62 2.41
C LYS A 72 4.62 16.18 2.48
N PHE A 73 4.18 15.46 3.49
CA PHE A 73 4.42 14.04 3.68
C PHE A 73 3.15 13.24 3.37
N LEU A 74 3.23 12.26 2.48
CA LEU A 74 2.16 11.33 2.19
C LEU A 74 2.53 9.93 2.64
N TYR A 75 1.76 9.37 3.56
CA TYR A 75 1.87 7.98 3.97
C TYR A 75 0.93 7.11 3.12
N VAL A 76 1.49 6.13 2.41
CA VAL A 76 0.71 5.18 1.61
C VAL A 76 0.37 3.97 2.47
N SER A 77 -0.90 3.83 2.82
CA SER A 77 -1.47 2.74 3.61
C SER A 77 -2.26 1.75 2.72
N THR A 78 -3.12 0.97 3.34
CA THR A 78 -3.94 -0.09 2.72
C THR A 78 -5.34 -0.08 3.33
N ASP A 79 -6.33 -0.54 2.59
CA ASP A 79 -7.69 -0.79 3.08
C ASP A 79 -7.76 -1.92 4.12
N GLU A 80 -6.76 -2.81 4.16
CA GLU A 80 -6.68 -3.90 5.15
C GLU A 80 -6.61 -3.39 6.62
N VAL A 81 -6.33 -2.10 6.84
CA VAL A 81 -6.38 -1.49 8.17
C VAL A 81 -7.81 -1.45 8.75
N TYR A 82 -8.82 -1.48 7.90
CA TYR A 82 -10.23 -1.48 8.30
C TYR A 82 -10.76 -2.87 8.65
N GLY A 83 -10.05 -3.94 8.23
CA GLY A 83 -10.46 -5.32 8.46
C GLY A 83 -11.34 -5.89 7.38
N SER A 84 -12.47 -6.47 7.74
CA SER A 84 -13.45 -7.05 6.83
C SER A 84 -14.74 -6.24 6.84
N LEU A 85 -15.43 -6.18 5.70
CA LEU A 85 -16.78 -5.64 5.65
C LEU A 85 -17.76 -6.66 6.26
N ASP A 86 -18.71 -6.17 7.04
CA ASP A 86 -19.83 -6.96 7.55
C ASP A 86 -20.88 -7.19 6.45
N ASP A 87 -21.76 -8.21 6.66
CA ASP A 87 -22.88 -8.47 5.76
C ASP A 87 -23.80 -7.26 5.69
N GLY A 88 -23.84 -6.62 4.51
CA GLY A 88 -24.65 -5.41 4.27
C GLY A 88 -23.86 -4.12 4.11
N ASP A 89 -22.62 -4.06 4.54
CA ASP A 89 -21.71 -2.96 4.22
C ASP A 89 -21.09 -3.15 2.84
N ASN A 90 -21.14 -2.09 2.02
CA ASN A 90 -20.61 -2.18 0.66
C ASN A 90 -19.20 -1.61 0.51
N TYR A 91 -18.80 -0.68 1.40
CA TYR A 91 -17.55 0.08 1.26
C TYR A 91 -16.95 0.44 2.62
N PHE A 92 -15.63 0.59 2.64
CA PHE A 92 -14.92 1.29 3.70
C PHE A 92 -14.93 2.80 3.44
N TYR A 93 -15.17 3.56 4.47
CA TYR A 93 -15.09 5.01 4.48
C TYR A 93 -13.86 5.48 5.28
N GLU A 94 -13.41 6.70 5.06
CA GLU A 94 -12.30 7.28 5.81
C GLU A 94 -12.59 7.39 7.32
N THR A 95 -13.86 7.31 7.71
CA THR A 95 -14.34 7.29 9.10
C THR A 95 -14.54 5.89 9.67
N THR A 96 -14.37 4.83 8.88
CA THR A 96 -14.48 3.44 9.34
C THR A 96 -13.40 3.17 10.40
N PRO A 97 -13.77 2.63 11.58
CA PRO A 97 -12.80 2.27 12.61
C PRO A 97 -11.79 1.23 12.11
N PHE A 98 -10.56 1.32 12.59
CA PHE A 98 -9.54 0.32 12.32
C PHE A 98 -9.84 -1.00 13.03
N SER A 99 -9.77 -2.09 12.29
CA SER A 99 -9.93 -3.47 12.78
C SER A 99 -8.97 -4.41 12.04
N PRO A 100 -7.65 -4.20 12.11
CA PRO A 100 -6.69 -4.99 11.34
C PRO A 100 -6.64 -6.43 11.83
N HIS A 101 -6.65 -7.41 10.88
CA HIS A 101 -6.71 -8.84 11.17
C HIS A 101 -5.38 -9.59 10.94
N SER A 102 -4.31 -8.89 10.57
CA SER A 102 -2.98 -9.49 10.38
C SER A 102 -1.88 -8.64 11.00
N PRO A 103 -0.69 -9.20 11.31
CA PRO A 103 0.46 -8.40 11.74
C PRO A 103 0.86 -7.32 10.70
N TYR A 104 0.71 -7.62 9.40
CA TYR A 104 0.89 -6.63 8.34
C TYR A 104 -0.09 -5.46 8.48
N SER A 105 -1.39 -5.73 8.47
CA SER A 105 -2.40 -4.67 8.55
C SER A 105 -2.33 -3.89 9.87
N ALA A 106 -2.01 -4.57 10.99
CA ALA A 106 -1.78 -3.91 12.28
C ALA A 106 -0.56 -2.97 12.22
N SER A 107 0.54 -3.39 11.58
CA SER A 107 1.72 -2.54 11.41
C SER A 107 1.45 -1.32 10.52
N LYS A 108 0.64 -1.48 9.45
CA LYS A 108 0.21 -0.37 8.59
C LYS A 108 -0.72 0.59 9.33
N ALA A 109 -1.70 0.08 10.08
CA ALA A 109 -2.57 0.89 10.93
C ALA A 109 -1.77 1.69 11.98
N SER A 110 -0.71 1.12 12.53
CA SER A 110 0.20 1.83 13.45
C SER A 110 0.89 3.01 12.75
N GLY A 111 1.37 2.84 11.51
CA GLY A 111 1.93 3.93 10.71
C GLY A 111 0.91 5.03 10.41
N ASP A 112 -0.34 4.65 10.12
CA ASP A 112 -1.47 5.58 9.99
C ASP A 112 -1.69 6.42 11.23
N MET A 113 -1.76 5.76 12.38
CA MET A 113 -1.97 6.42 13.68
C MET A 113 -0.81 7.36 14.01
N LEU A 114 0.43 6.96 13.76
CA LEU A 114 1.60 7.82 13.94
C LEU A 114 1.52 9.06 13.04
N THR A 115 1.23 8.88 11.74
CA THR A 115 1.13 9.99 10.79
C THR A 115 0.02 10.97 11.20
N LYS A 116 -1.15 10.45 11.59
CA LYS A 116 -2.25 11.28 12.09
C LYS A 116 -1.91 12.00 13.39
N ALA A 117 -1.24 11.32 14.33
CA ALA A 117 -0.79 11.92 15.59
C ALA A 117 0.19 13.08 15.36
N TYR A 118 1.08 12.98 14.35
CA TYR A 118 1.98 14.07 13.99
C TYR A 118 1.21 15.31 13.50
N PHE A 119 0.17 15.13 12.70
CA PHE A 119 -0.70 16.25 12.34
C PHE A 119 -1.42 16.84 13.55
N ASP A 120 -2.03 16.01 14.38
CA ASP A 120 -2.84 16.48 15.49
C ASP A 120 -2.00 17.21 16.55
N THR A 121 -0.80 16.69 16.83
CA THR A 121 0.11 17.21 17.85
C THR A 121 0.91 18.42 17.37
N TYR A 122 1.51 18.30 16.20
CA TYR A 122 2.50 19.28 15.70
C TYR A 122 1.98 20.12 14.55
N LYS A 123 0.81 19.81 13.99
CA LYS A 123 0.32 20.38 12.72
C LYS A 123 1.25 20.03 11.54
N PHE A 124 1.97 18.90 11.65
CA PHE A 124 2.88 18.43 10.62
C PHE A 124 2.15 18.22 9.28
N PRO A 125 2.68 18.77 8.16
CA PRO A 125 1.97 18.78 6.88
C PRO A 125 1.93 17.39 6.23
N CYS A 126 0.94 16.58 6.56
CA CYS A 126 0.81 15.23 6.04
C CYS A 126 -0.59 14.88 5.55
N ASN A 127 -0.64 13.83 4.72
CA ASN A 127 -1.84 13.11 4.32
C ASN A 127 -1.60 11.60 4.43
N ILE A 128 -2.68 10.84 4.40
CA ILE A 128 -2.69 9.38 4.38
C ILE A 128 -3.54 8.93 3.19
N THR A 129 -3.08 7.93 2.45
CA THR A 129 -3.93 7.24 1.46
C THR A 129 -4.07 5.77 1.85
N SER A 130 -5.27 5.22 1.71
CA SER A 130 -5.55 3.79 1.90
C SER A 130 -6.03 3.23 0.57
N CYS A 131 -5.24 2.37 -0.05
CA CYS A 131 -5.57 1.80 -1.35
C CYS A 131 -6.08 0.37 -1.24
N SER A 132 -6.93 -0.02 -2.19
CA SER A 132 -7.32 -1.39 -2.44
C SER A 132 -6.20 -2.20 -3.15
N ASN A 133 -6.49 -3.44 -3.56
CA ASN A 133 -5.49 -4.33 -4.16
C ASN A 133 -5.00 -3.82 -5.50
N ASN A 134 -3.74 -3.42 -5.56
CA ASN A 134 -3.11 -2.95 -6.78
C ASN A 134 -2.76 -4.10 -7.73
N TYR A 135 -2.87 -3.86 -9.03
CA TYR A 135 -2.35 -4.72 -10.09
C TYR A 135 -1.79 -3.89 -11.25
N GLY A 136 -0.93 -4.50 -12.06
CA GLY A 136 -0.37 -3.87 -13.24
C GLY A 136 1.05 -4.32 -13.55
N PRO A 137 1.70 -3.68 -14.54
CA PRO A 137 3.08 -3.96 -14.91
C PRO A 137 4.04 -3.86 -13.72
N TYR A 138 5.06 -4.73 -13.74
CA TYR A 138 6.11 -4.78 -12.71
C TYR A 138 5.66 -5.19 -11.31
N GLN A 139 4.42 -5.67 -11.14
CA GLN A 139 3.98 -6.22 -9.86
C GLN A 139 4.88 -7.39 -9.44
N PHE A 140 5.24 -7.43 -8.15
CA PHE A 140 6.17 -8.44 -7.65
C PHE A 140 5.62 -9.86 -7.83
N PRO A 141 6.44 -10.84 -8.31
CA PRO A 141 5.97 -12.15 -8.75
C PRO A 141 5.29 -13.04 -7.70
N GLU A 142 5.42 -12.72 -6.41
CA GLU A 142 4.73 -13.44 -5.32
C GLU A 142 3.25 -13.07 -5.15
N LYS A 143 2.78 -11.99 -5.79
CA LYS A 143 1.40 -11.54 -5.73
C LYS A 143 0.51 -12.36 -6.67
N LEU A 144 -0.80 -12.42 -6.36
CA LEU A 144 -1.76 -13.34 -6.99
C LEU A 144 -1.68 -13.32 -8.52
N ILE A 145 -1.86 -12.16 -9.16
CA ILE A 145 -1.95 -12.06 -10.62
C ILE A 145 -0.67 -12.53 -11.30
N PRO A 146 0.53 -11.98 -11.02
CA PRO A 146 1.75 -12.44 -11.67
C PRO A 146 2.11 -13.89 -11.30
N LEU A 147 1.78 -14.36 -10.10
CA LEU A 147 2.01 -15.74 -9.69
C LEU A 147 1.15 -16.72 -10.50
N VAL A 148 -0.14 -16.41 -10.67
CA VAL A 148 -1.06 -17.23 -11.49
C VAL A 148 -0.59 -17.25 -12.94
N ILE A 149 -0.28 -16.12 -13.54
CA ILE A 149 0.23 -16.03 -14.93
C ILE A 149 1.49 -16.90 -15.08
N ASN A 150 2.46 -16.75 -14.18
CA ASN A 150 3.72 -17.47 -14.26
C ASN A 150 3.52 -18.98 -14.08
N ASN A 151 2.68 -19.41 -13.14
CA ASN A 151 2.39 -20.82 -12.92
C ASN A 151 1.62 -21.42 -14.11
N ALA A 152 0.61 -20.75 -14.63
CA ALA A 152 -0.13 -21.19 -15.80
C ALA A 152 0.80 -21.40 -17.00
N LEU A 153 1.64 -20.43 -17.32
CA LEU A 153 2.61 -20.53 -18.43
C LEU A 153 3.65 -21.64 -18.24
N GLN A 154 3.85 -22.13 -17.02
CA GLN A 154 4.77 -23.24 -16.70
C GLN A 154 4.06 -24.58 -16.47
N GLY A 155 2.74 -24.66 -16.64
CA GLY A 155 1.96 -25.87 -16.38
C GLY A 155 1.98 -26.29 -14.89
N LYS A 156 2.17 -25.33 -13.97
CA LYS A 156 2.17 -25.57 -12.51
C LYS A 156 0.79 -25.37 -11.91
N ALA A 157 0.54 -26.02 -10.78
CA ALA A 157 -0.68 -25.81 -10.01
C ALA A 157 -0.86 -24.33 -9.64
N LEU A 158 -2.11 -23.85 -9.79
CA LEU A 158 -2.46 -22.48 -9.47
C LEU A 158 -2.81 -22.36 -7.98
N PRO A 159 -2.30 -21.36 -7.28
CA PRO A 159 -2.63 -21.16 -5.88
C PRO A 159 -4.04 -20.57 -5.73
N VAL A 160 -4.93 -21.30 -5.09
CA VAL A 160 -6.25 -20.83 -4.69
C VAL A 160 -6.28 -20.78 -3.17
N TYR A 161 -6.41 -19.59 -2.58
CA TYR A 161 -6.54 -19.44 -1.14
C TYR A 161 -7.97 -19.77 -0.69
N GLY A 162 -8.09 -20.72 0.24
CA GLY A 162 -9.40 -21.18 0.71
C GLY A 162 -10.25 -21.76 -0.43
N ASP A 163 -11.49 -21.30 -0.56
CA ASP A 163 -12.41 -21.65 -1.65
C ASP A 163 -12.37 -20.66 -2.83
N GLY A 164 -11.46 -19.69 -2.79
CA GLY A 164 -11.30 -18.66 -3.81
C GLY A 164 -12.37 -17.55 -3.82
N LYS A 165 -13.31 -17.57 -2.89
CA LYS A 165 -14.44 -16.61 -2.87
C LYS A 165 -14.15 -15.28 -2.18
N ASN A 166 -12.94 -15.10 -1.64
CA ASN A 166 -12.57 -13.80 -1.09
C ASN A 166 -12.68 -12.72 -2.16
N VAL A 167 -13.53 -11.72 -1.90
CA VAL A 167 -13.70 -10.56 -2.77
C VAL A 167 -12.61 -9.54 -2.48
N ARG A 168 -12.07 -8.97 -3.54
CA ARG A 168 -11.10 -7.85 -3.49
C ARG A 168 -11.49 -6.81 -4.51
N ASP A 169 -11.31 -5.55 -4.17
CA ASP A 169 -11.36 -4.46 -5.13
C ASP A 169 -9.99 -4.33 -5.81
N TRP A 170 -9.97 -4.33 -7.14
CA TRP A 170 -8.75 -4.35 -7.95
C TRP A 170 -8.50 -2.99 -8.60
N LEU A 171 -7.43 -2.32 -8.15
CA LEU A 171 -7.04 -0.98 -8.56
C LEU A 171 -5.85 -1.04 -9.52
N TYR A 172 -6.01 -0.48 -10.72
CA TYR A 172 -4.89 -0.40 -11.67
C TYR A 172 -3.81 0.57 -11.17
N VAL A 173 -2.55 0.15 -11.26
CA VAL A 173 -1.43 0.85 -10.62
C VAL A 173 -1.24 2.29 -11.12
N ASP A 174 -1.50 2.57 -12.40
CA ASP A 174 -1.38 3.95 -12.93
C ASP A 174 -2.46 4.87 -12.38
N ASP A 175 -3.67 4.35 -12.14
CA ASP A 175 -4.75 5.13 -11.53
C ASP A 175 -4.45 5.40 -10.06
N HIS A 176 -3.87 4.42 -9.35
CA HIS A 176 -3.37 4.65 -7.99
C HIS A 176 -2.26 5.73 -7.97
N ALA A 177 -1.29 5.66 -8.87
CA ALA A 177 -0.23 6.65 -8.97
C ALA A 177 -0.77 8.07 -9.26
N LYS A 178 -1.76 8.19 -10.16
CA LYS A 178 -2.45 9.47 -10.43
C LYS A 178 -3.17 10.00 -9.19
N ALA A 179 -3.91 9.13 -8.48
CA ALA A 179 -4.62 9.51 -7.26
C ALA A 179 -3.66 10.00 -6.17
N ILE A 180 -2.52 9.31 -5.96
CA ILE A 180 -1.45 9.77 -5.06
C ILE A 180 -0.95 11.16 -5.46
N GLY A 181 -0.68 11.39 -6.76
CA GLY A 181 -0.29 12.69 -7.27
C GLY A 181 -1.33 13.78 -6.97
N MET A 182 -2.61 13.48 -7.16
CA MET A 182 -3.72 14.39 -6.82
C MET A 182 -3.78 14.71 -5.33
N VAL A 183 -3.60 13.72 -4.45
CA VAL A 183 -3.57 13.95 -2.99
C VAL A 183 -2.34 14.77 -2.60
N GLN A 184 -1.17 14.52 -3.21
CA GLN A 184 0.02 15.33 -3.00
C GLN A 184 -0.19 16.80 -3.37
N GLU A 185 -0.89 17.08 -4.46
CA GLU A 185 -1.13 18.46 -4.91
C GLU A 185 -2.29 19.12 -4.18
N LYS A 186 -3.43 18.45 -4.05
CA LYS A 186 -4.72 19.02 -3.67
C LYS A 186 -5.27 18.52 -2.33
N GLY A 187 -4.68 17.47 -1.76
CA GLY A 187 -5.16 16.89 -0.51
C GLY A 187 -5.12 17.90 0.63
N LYS A 188 -6.22 18.00 1.39
CA LYS A 188 -6.31 18.82 2.60
C LYS A 188 -5.46 18.17 3.69
N LEU A 189 -4.56 18.93 4.27
CA LEU A 189 -3.61 18.44 5.28
C LEU A 189 -4.34 17.79 6.47
N GLY A 190 -3.79 16.69 6.96
CA GLY A 190 -4.33 15.92 8.08
C GLY A 190 -5.46 14.95 7.71
N GLU A 191 -5.94 14.99 6.46
CA GLU A 191 -7.01 14.11 5.99
C GLU A 191 -6.46 12.80 5.41
N ARG A 192 -7.30 11.77 5.49
CA ARG A 192 -7.14 10.47 4.84
C ARG A 192 -7.97 10.44 3.55
N TYR A 193 -7.53 9.64 2.59
CA TYR A 193 -8.22 9.40 1.32
C TYR A 193 -8.20 7.92 0.98
N ASN A 194 -9.37 7.31 0.83
CA ASN A 194 -9.50 5.96 0.31
C ASN A 194 -9.41 5.99 -1.22
N ILE A 195 -8.63 5.06 -1.77
CA ILE A 195 -8.42 4.94 -3.22
C ILE A 195 -8.77 3.53 -3.63
N GLY A 196 -9.92 3.36 -4.27
CA GLY A 196 -10.44 2.10 -4.76
C GLY A 196 -10.61 2.08 -6.27
N GLY A 197 -10.73 0.88 -6.84
CA GLY A 197 -10.93 0.65 -8.27
C GLY A 197 -12.39 0.56 -8.69
N HIS A 198 -13.33 0.36 -7.74
CA HIS A 198 -14.72 -0.04 -8.01
C HIS A 198 -14.80 -1.25 -8.94
N ASN A 199 -13.92 -2.21 -8.72
CA ASN A 199 -13.78 -3.42 -9.55
C ASN A 199 -13.63 -4.65 -8.64
N GLU A 200 -14.66 -4.89 -7.87
CA GLU A 200 -14.74 -6.01 -6.93
C GLU A 200 -14.87 -7.33 -7.69
N LYS A 201 -13.95 -8.26 -7.41
CA LYS A 201 -13.92 -9.60 -7.98
C LYS A 201 -13.51 -10.61 -6.91
N GLN A 202 -14.06 -11.81 -6.99
CA GLN A 202 -13.54 -12.94 -6.24
C GLN A 202 -12.17 -13.36 -6.78
N ASN A 203 -11.32 -13.88 -5.92
CA ASN A 203 -10.00 -14.37 -6.36
C ASN A 203 -10.11 -15.43 -7.46
N ILE A 204 -11.12 -16.32 -7.39
CA ILE A 204 -11.37 -17.33 -8.41
C ILE A 204 -11.78 -16.73 -9.76
N GLU A 205 -12.56 -15.64 -9.76
CA GLU A 205 -12.92 -14.93 -10.99
C GLU A 205 -11.70 -14.31 -11.67
N ILE A 206 -10.78 -13.75 -10.88
CA ILE A 206 -9.51 -13.22 -11.41
C ILE A 206 -8.67 -14.33 -12.05
N ILE A 207 -8.61 -15.51 -11.41
CA ILE A 207 -7.89 -16.66 -11.98
C ILE A 207 -8.50 -17.06 -13.32
N HIS A 208 -9.82 -17.16 -13.44
CA HIS A 208 -10.48 -17.48 -14.72
C HIS A 208 -10.21 -16.40 -15.78
N ILE A 209 -10.33 -15.12 -15.45
CA ILE A 209 -10.03 -14.02 -16.38
C ILE A 209 -8.58 -14.12 -16.90
N ILE A 210 -7.63 -14.47 -16.04
CA ILE A 210 -6.23 -14.64 -16.44
C ILE A 210 -6.08 -15.81 -17.42
N LEU A 211 -6.71 -16.96 -17.12
CA LEU A 211 -6.63 -18.15 -17.97
C LEU A 211 -7.28 -17.89 -19.35
N ASP A 212 -8.47 -17.31 -19.37
CA ASP A 212 -9.16 -16.95 -20.61
C ASP A 212 -8.31 -15.99 -21.46
N THR A 213 -7.74 -14.95 -20.81
CA THR A 213 -6.85 -13.99 -21.48
C THR A 213 -5.59 -14.66 -22.04
N LEU A 214 -4.98 -15.59 -21.30
CA LEU A 214 -3.82 -16.32 -21.77
C LEU A 214 -4.16 -17.21 -22.97
N GLN A 215 -5.32 -17.88 -22.96
CA GLN A 215 -5.79 -18.68 -24.10
C GLN A 215 -6.00 -17.83 -25.36
N GLU A 216 -6.53 -16.62 -25.22
CA GLU A 216 -6.69 -15.68 -26.33
C GLU A 216 -5.35 -15.16 -26.86
N MET A 217 -4.41 -14.84 -25.97
CA MET A 217 -3.13 -14.22 -26.33
C MET A 217 -2.09 -15.20 -26.87
N LEU A 218 -2.15 -16.49 -26.47
CA LEU A 218 -1.20 -17.49 -26.93
C LEU A 218 -1.42 -17.83 -28.41
N PRO A 219 -0.36 -18.06 -29.20
CA PRO A 219 -0.46 -18.44 -30.61
C PRO A 219 -1.28 -19.71 -30.81
N GLU A 220 -1.93 -19.83 -31.95
CA GLU A 220 -2.66 -21.06 -32.31
C GLU A 220 -1.68 -22.26 -32.41
N GLY A 221 -2.04 -23.38 -31.77
CA GLY A 221 -1.19 -24.57 -31.64
C GLY A 221 -0.13 -24.51 -30.53
N ASP A 222 -0.12 -23.46 -29.71
CA ASP A 222 0.71 -23.44 -28.51
C ASP A 222 0.15 -24.44 -27.48
N PRO A 223 0.97 -25.42 -26.97
CA PRO A 223 0.50 -26.43 -26.06
C PRO A 223 0.00 -25.86 -24.72
N ARG A 224 0.36 -24.63 -24.42
CA ARG A 224 -0.13 -23.92 -23.20
C ARG A 224 -1.56 -23.39 -23.34
N LYS A 225 -2.19 -23.49 -24.52
CA LYS A 225 -3.61 -23.17 -24.70
C LYS A 225 -4.58 -24.18 -24.05
N GLU A 226 -4.09 -25.35 -23.65
CA GLU A 226 -4.89 -26.36 -22.95
C GLU A 226 -4.86 -26.20 -21.42
N LEU A 227 -4.75 -24.96 -20.97
CA LEU A 227 -4.71 -24.60 -19.53
C LEU A 227 -6.09 -24.68 -18.87
#